data_a7e4f9dc5189fb191229507eb6725dbd
#
_entry.id   a7e4f9dc5189fb191229507eb6725dbd
#
_cell.length_a   1.000
_cell.length_b   1.000
_cell.length_c   1.000
_cell.angle_alpha   90.00
_cell.angle_beta   90.00
_cell.angle_gamma   90.00
#
_symmetry.space_group_name_H-M   'P 1'
#
loop_
_entity.id
_entity.type
_entity.pdbx_description
1 polymer ?
#
loop_
_entity_poly.entity_id
_entity_poly.type
_entity_poly.pdbx_seq_one_letter_code
_entity_poly.pdbx_strand_id
1 'polypeptide(L)'
;YGDLDVSVIDELPPGRQEIKTVHRNEMRRAHVMGFIRSEIDKGRQAYIVYPLIEESEKMDYESLMAGYEQVKVFFPEDKYRIAMVHGKQEQELKDRNMARFASGDAQVLVATTVIEVGVDVPNATVMLIESAERFGLSQMHQLRGRVGRGAEQSYCILLTGNKLSKESRERMEIMTSTANGFIIAEKDLAMRGPGDLYGTKQ
;
A
#
# COMPACT_ATOMS: atom_id res chain seq x y z
N TYR A 1 -2.46 -9.80 31.44
CA TYR A 1 -2.59 -8.48 30.87
C TYR A 1 -2.36 -8.48 29.37
N GLY A 2 -1.19 -8.83 28.97
CA GLY A 2 -0.85 -8.73 27.56
C GLY A 2 -1.65 -9.66 26.66
N ASP A 3 -1.90 -10.86 27.12
CA ASP A 3 -2.59 -11.85 26.31
C ASP A 3 -4.03 -11.44 26.06
N LEU A 4 -4.68 -10.91 27.06
CA LEU A 4 -6.08 -10.51 26.92
C LEU A 4 -6.18 -9.30 26.01
N ASP A 5 -5.30 -8.34 26.17
CA ASP A 5 -5.32 -7.13 25.36
C ASP A 5 -5.00 -7.44 23.90
N VAL A 6 -4.00 -8.29 23.67
CA VAL A 6 -3.62 -8.68 22.32
C VAL A 6 -4.77 -9.41 21.63
N SER A 7 -5.46 -10.27 22.36
CA SER A 7 -6.57 -11.00 21.80
C SER A 7 -7.70 -10.07 21.35
N VAL A 8 -8.00 -9.05 22.16
CA VAL A 8 -9.03 -8.07 21.80
C VAL A 8 -8.61 -7.25 20.60
N ILE A 9 -7.33 -6.83 20.56
CA ILE A 9 -6.83 -5.99 19.49
C ILE A 9 -6.79 -6.73 18.16
N ASP A 10 -6.44 -8.02 18.19
CA ASP A 10 -6.31 -8.80 16.97
C ASP A 10 -7.65 -9.35 16.48
N GLU A 11 -8.67 -9.23 17.25
CA GLU A 11 -9.96 -9.77 16.88
C GLU A 11 -10.61 -8.93 15.77
N LEU A 12 -10.99 -9.59 14.70
CA LEU A 12 -11.62 -8.92 13.57
C LEU A 12 -13.12 -8.81 13.78
N PRO A 13 -13.75 -7.75 13.30
CA PRO A 13 -15.21 -7.65 13.32
C PRO A 13 -15.85 -8.83 12.59
N PRO A 14 -17.06 -9.18 12.94
CA PRO A 14 -17.76 -10.26 12.26
C PRO A 14 -17.82 -10.03 10.74
N GLY A 15 -17.59 -11.07 9.98
CA GLY A 15 -17.64 -11.01 8.52
C GLY A 15 -16.37 -10.55 7.85
N ARG A 16 -15.38 -10.14 8.63
CA ARG A 16 -14.08 -9.73 8.06
C ARG A 16 -13.08 -10.87 8.11
N GLN A 17 -12.14 -10.83 7.19
CA GLN A 17 -11.03 -11.77 7.13
C GLN A 17 -9.73 -11.04 7.33
N GLU A 18 -8.74 -11.75 7.85
CA GLU A 18 -7.41 -11.20 8.03
C GLU A 18 -6.80 -10.89 6.66
N ILE A 19 -6.09 -9.77 6.57
CA ILE A 19 -5.45 -9.37 5.34
C ILE A 19 -4.24 -10.27 5.09
N LYS A 20 -4.15 -10.83 3.88
CA LYS A 20 -3.00 -11.62 3.50
C LYS A 20 -1.92 -10.69 2.99
N THR A 21 -0.78 -10.66 3.69
CA THR A 21 0.35 -9.81 3.32
C THR A 21 1.45 -10.69 2.73
N VAL A 22 1.90 -10.35 1.53
CA VAL A 22 2.96 -11.11 0.87
C VAL A 22 4.04 -10.17 0.36
N HIS A 23 5.24 -10.68 0.27
CA HIS A 23 6.38 -9.95 -0.28
C HIS A 23 6.82 -10.64 -1.57
N ARG A 24 7.01 -9.85 -2.62
CA ARG A 24 7.46 -10.37 -3.92
C ARG A 24 8.56 -9.49 -4.49
N ASN A 25 9.42 -10.08 -5.28
CA ASN A 25 10.47 -9.37 -5.96
C ASN A 25 9.89 -8.76 -7.25
N GLU A 26 10.42 -7.65 -7.69
CA GLU A 26 9.93 -6.94 -8.88
C GLU A 26 9.98 -7.77 -10.16
N MET A 27 10.81 -8.81 -10.19
CA MET A 27 10.83 -9.72 -11.33
C MET A 27 9.53 -10.50 -11.46
N ARG A 28 8.73 -10.54 -10.39
CA ARG A 28 7.43 -11.19 -10.41
C ARG A 28 6.30 -10.20 -10.67
N ARG A 29 6.64 -8.98 -11.11
CA ARG A 29 5.62 -7.94 -11.30
C ARG A 29 4.49 -8.37 -12.24
N ALA A 30 4.82 -9.01 -13.36
CA ALA A 30 3.78 -9.44 -14.28
C ALA A 30 2.82 -10.44 -13.64
N HIS A 31 3.34 -11.33 -12.80
CA HIS A 31 2.53 -12.29 -12.09
C HIS A 31 1.63 -11.58 -11.06
N VAL A 32 2.19 -10.62 -10.34
CA VAL A 32 1.45 -9.83 -9.36
C VAL A 32 0.34 -9.03 -10.05
N MET A 33 0.66 -8.40 -11.17
CA MET A 33 -0.34 -7.63 -11.91
C MET A 33 -1.45 -8.52 -12.45
N GLY A 34 -1.12 -9.74 -12.87
CA GLY A 34 -2.12 -10.70 -13.30
C GLY A 34 -3.07 -11.08 -12.18
N PHE A 35 -2.53 -11.25 -10.97
CA PHE A 35 -3.36 -11.54 -9.80
C PHE A 35 -4.29 -10.35 -9.51
N ILE A 36 -3.77 -9.13 -9.52
CA ILE A 36 -4.58 -7.93 -9.27
C ILE A 36 -5.69 -7.84 -10.32
N ARG A 37 -5.36 -8.09 -11.57
CA ARG A 37 -6.36 -8.05 -12.63
C ARG A 37 -7.47 -9.08 -12.39
N SER A 38 -7.10 -10.26 -11.93
CA SER A 38 -8.11 -11.28 -11.63
C SER A 38 -9.05 -10.83 -10.52
N GLU A 39 -8.55 -10.09 -9.53
CA GLU A 39 -9.38 -9.54 -8.47
C GLU A 39 -10.30 -8.45 -8.99
N ILE A 40 -9.78 -7.60 -9.87
CA ILE A 40 -10.58 -6.54 -10.48
C ILE A 40 -11.67 -7.13 -11.36
N ASP A 41 -11.36 -8.19 -12.09
CA ASP A 41 -12.34 -8.85 -12.95
C ASP A 41 -13.46 -9.51 -12.14
N LYS A 42 -13.24 -9.76 -10.86
CA LYS A 42 -14.28 -10.25 -9.95
C LYS A 42 -15.11 -9.09 -9.39
N GLY A 43 -14.82 -7.87 -9.77
CA GLY A 43 -15.55 -6.68 -9.30
C GLY A 43 -14.87 -5.93 -8.16
N ARG A 44 -13.64 -6.30 -7.79
CA ARG A 44 -12.91 -5.60 -6.74
C ARG A 44 -12.13 -4.43 -7.29
N GLN A 45 -11.50 -3.68 -6.37
CA GLN A 45 -10.68 -2.53 -6.74
C GLN A 45 -9.32 -2.63 -6.05
N ALA A 46 -8.34 -1.92 -6.59
CA ALA A 46 -6.97 -2.01 -6.08
C ALA A 46 -6.32 -0.65 -5.98
N TYR A 47 -5.49 -0.51 -4.93
CA TYR A 47 -4.59 0.63 -4.78
C TYR A 47 -3.20 0.20 -5.27
N ILE A 48 -2.51 1.09 -5.97
CA ILE A 48 -1.10 0.90 -6.32
C ILE A 48 -0.38 2.16 -5.86
N VAL A 49 0.47 2.03 -4.85
CA VAL A 49 1.09 3.17 -4.19
C VAL A 49 2.60 3.19 -4.42
N TYR A 50 3.11 4.34 -4.84
CA TYR A 50 4.52 4.57 -5.08
C TYR A 50 5.11 5.44 -3.98
N PRO A 51 6.38 5.24 -3.63
CA PRO A 51 6.99 6.03 -2.57
C PRO A 51 7.33 7.45 -3.02
N LEU A 52 7.37 8.34 -2.05
CA LEU A 52 7.94 9.65 -2.25
C LEU A 52 9.41 9.57 -1.83
N ILE A 53 10.30 10.02 -2.72
CA ILE A 53 11.72 9.98 -2.44
C ILE A 53 12.13 11.40 -2.13
N GLU A 54 11.90 11.97 -1.12
CA GLU A 54 12.15 13.35 -0.71
C GLU A 54 13.30 14.10 -1.38
N GLU A 55 13.99 13.50 -2.29
CA GLU A 55 15.11 14.15 -2.97
C GLU A 55 14.66 15.16 -4.00
N SER A 56 13.56 14.93 -4.66
CA SER A 56 13.09 15.79 -5.74
C SER A 56 11.64 15.46 -6.10
N GLU A 57 10.80 16.46 -6.01
CA GLU A 57 9.41 16.32 -6.45
C GLU A 57 9.32 15.95 -7.93
N LYS A 58 10.26 16.48 -8.72
CA LYS A 58 10.29 16.20 -10.15
C LYS A 58 10.57 14.71 -10.39
N MET A 59 11.54 14.16 -9.69
CA MET A 59 11.90 12.74 -9.83
C MET A 59 10.77 11.85 -9.36
N ASP A 60 10.10 12.22 -8.27
CA ASP A 60 8.96 11.45 -7.77
C ASP A 60 7.82 11.45 -8.78
N TYR A 61 7.57 12.60 -9.39
CA TYR A 61 6.54 12.71 -10.40
C TYR A 61 6.87 11.86 -11.62
N GLU A 62 8.12 11.90 -12.09
CA GLU A 62 8.55 11.12 -13.24
C GLU A 62 8.45 9.61 -12.96
N SER A 63 8.80 9.19 -11.75
CA SER A 63 8.69 7.79 -11.35
C SER A 63 7.24 7.35 -11.31
N LEU A 64 6.37 8.20 -10.79
CA LEU A 64 4.95 7.91 -10.75
C LEU A 64 4.39 7.78 -12.18
N MET A 65 4.76 8.68 -13.07
CA MET A 65 4.26 8.65 -14.45
C MET A 65 4.77 7.42 -15.20
N ALA A 66 6.03 7.03 -14.96
CA ALA A 66 6.56 5.80 -15.55
C ALA A 66 5.79 4.58 -15.04
N GLY A 67 5.50 4.56 -13.74
CA GLY A 67 4.70 3.50 -13.15
C GLY A 67 3.29 3.46 -13.70
N TYR A 68 2.70 4.62 -13.87
CA TYR A 68 1.35 4.72 -14.43
C TYR A 68 1.29 4.14 -15.84
N GLU A 69 2.32 4.42 -16.67
CA GLU A 69 2.38 3.85 -18.02
C GLU A 69 2.49 2.31 -17.97
N GLN A 70 3.23 1.78 -17.03
CA GLN A 70 3.33 0.34 -16.84
C GLN A 70 2.00 -0.25 -16.41
N VAL A 71 1.29 0.43 -15.52
CA VAL A 71 -0.02 -0.04 -15.05
C VAL A 71 -1.00 -0.09 -16.22
N LYS A 72 -0.93 0.88 -17.13
CA LYS A 72 -1.81 0.91 -18.30
C LYS A 72 -1.58 -0.28 -19.23
N VAL A 73 -0.38 -0.83 -19.24
CA VAL A 73 -0.09 -2.01 -20.05
C VAL A 73 -0.90 -3.21 -19.54
N PHE A 74 -1.00 -3.34 -18.22
CA PHE A 74 -1.74 -4.46 -17.62
C PHE A 74 -3.24 -4.18 -17.52
N PHE A 75 -3.62 -2.90 -17.52
CA PHE A 75 -5.01 -2.47 -17.40
C PHE A 75 -5.34 -1.50 -18.53
N PRO A 76 -5.54 -2.02 -19.74
CA PRO A 76 -5.81 -1.15 -20.90
C PRO A 76 -7.06 -0.30 -20.70
N GLU A 77 -6.98 0.94 -21.15
CA GLU A 77 -8.05 1.93 -20.94
C GLU A 77 -9.38 1.59 -21.61
N ASP A 78 -9.37 0.74 -22.61
CA ASP A 78 -10.62 0.32 -23.26
C ASP A 78 -11.42 -0.62 -22.36
N LYS A 79 -10.80 -1.19 -21.34
CA LYS A 79 -11.47 -2.14 -20.48
C LYS A 79 -11.46 -1.75 -19.02
N TYR A 80 -10.46 -0.99 -18.60
CA TYR A 80 -10.29 -0.60 -17.20
C TYR A 80 -10.10 0.92 -17.08
N ARG A 81 -10.46 1.47 -15.93
CA ARG A 81 -10.24 2.89 -15.67
C ARG A 81 -9.31 3.03 -14.47
N ILE A 82 -8.34 3.91 -14.64
CA ILE A 82 -7.33 4.15 -13.62
C ILE A 82 -7.45 5.60 -13.18
N ALA A 83 -7.58 5.82 -11.88
CA ALA A 83 -7.53 7.16 -11.32
C ALA A 83 -6.15 7.38 -10.72
N MET A 84 -5.66 8.61 -10.75
CA MET A 84 -4.34 8.93 -10.20
C MET A 84 -4.43 10.10 -9.25
N VAL A 85 -3.77 9.97 -8.10
CA VAL A 85 -3.72 11.03 -7.09
C VAL A 85 -2.27 11.25 -6.67
N HIS A 86 -1.78 12.47 -6.80
CA HIS A 86 -0.42 12.80 -6.37
C HIS A 86 -0.32 14.26 -5.92
N GLY A 87 0.79 14.58 -5.28
CA GLY A 87 0.94 15.86 -4.61
C GLY A 87 0.93 17.10 -5.50
N LYS A 88 1.26 16.94 -6.79
CA LYS A 88 1.29 18.10 -7.69
C LYS A 88 -0.07 18.50 -8.22
N GLN A 89 -1.07 17.67 -8.04
CA GLN A 89 -2.41 17.98 -8.50
C GLN A 89 -3.06 19.01 -7.58
N GLU A 90 -3.96 19.80 -8.13
CA GLU A 90 -4.76 20.68 -7.32
C GLU A 90 -5.75 19.86 -6.51
N GLN A 91 -6.17 20.38 -5.37
CA GLN A 91 -7.03 19.63 -4.45
C GLN A 91 -8.33 19.18 -5.12
N GLU A 92 -8.89 20.04 -5.95
CA GLU A 92 -10.13 19.72 -6.66
C GLU A 92 -9.98 18.48 -7.55
N LEU A 93 -8.84 18.36 -8.24
CA LEU A 93 -8.57 17.21 -9.09
C LEU A 93 -8.33 15.96 -8.27
N LYS A 94 -7.61 16.09 -7.15
CA LYS A 94 -7.41 14.96 -6.24
C LYS A 94 -8.74 14.43 -5.74
N ASP A 95 -9.63 15.35 -5.34
CA ASP A 95 -10.94 14.97 -4.81
C ASP A 95 -11.80 14.29 -5.88
N ARG A 96 -11.72 14.78 -7.10
CA ARG A 96 -12.47 14.20 -8.21
C ARG A 96 -11.98 12.78 -8.51
N ASN A 97 -10.66 12.61 -8.54
CA ASN A 97 -10.07 11.30 -8.83
C ASN A 97 -10.36 10.30 -7.70
N MET A 98 -10.31 10.76 -6.46
CA MET A 98 -10.69 9.90 -5.33
C MET A 98 -12.16 9.51 -5.40
N ALA A 99 -13.03 10.44 -5.78
CA ALA A 99 -14.45 10.16 -5.91
C ALA A 99 -14.72 9.12 -7.00
N ARG A 100 -13.99 9.19 -8.11
CA ARG A 100 -14.11 8.20 -9.18
C ARG A 100 -13.73 6.80 -8.67
N PHE A 101 -12.70 6.73 -7.85
CA PHE A 101 -12.30 5.45 -7.28
C PHE A 101 -13.31 4.98 -6.22
N ALA A 102 -13.72 5.87 -5.34
CA ALA A 102 -14.65 5.51 -4.27
C ALA A 102 -15.99 5.02 -4.82
N SER A 103 -16.45 5.59 -5.93
CA SER A 103 -17.74 5.20 -6.53
C SER A 103 -17.65 3.92 -7.36
N GLY A 104 -16.45 3.40 -7.58
CA GLY A 104 -16.28 2.22 -8.43
C GLY A 104 -16.13 2.55 -9.91
N ASP A 105 -16.15 3.81 -10.29
CA ASP A 105 -15.96 4.20 -11.68
C ASP A 105 -14.53 3.90 -12.14
N ALA A 106 -13.55 4.01 -11.25
CA ALA A 106 -12.18 3.59 -11.53
C ALA A 106 -11.87 2.34 -10.71
N GLN A 107 -11.29 1.34 -11.34
CA GLN A 107 -10.97 0.08 -10.70
C GLN A 107 -9.61 0.10 -10.02
N VAL A 108 -8.72 0.99 -10.46
CA VAL A 108 -7.37 1.09 -9.92
C VAL A 108 -7.11 2.52 -9.53
N LEU A 109 -6.55 2.72 -8.32
CA LEU A 109 -6.08 4.03 -7.91
C LEU A 109 -4.55 3.97 -7.82
N VAL A 110 -3.88 4.77 -8.66
CA VAL A 110 -2.43 4.91 -8.63
C VAL A 110 -2.12 6.18 -7.85
N ALA A 111 -1.30 6.08 -6.83
CA ALA A 111 -1.04 7.23 -5.96
C ALA A 111 0.37 7.22 -5.39
N THR A 112 0.84 8.38 -5.01
CA THR A 112 2.00 8.47 -4.12
C THR A 112 1.45 8.43 -2.68
N THR A 113 2.27 8.40 -1.74
CA THR A 113 1.96 8.19 -0.33
C THR A 113 0.77 8.80 0.28
N VAL A 114 -0.16 9.15 -0.43
CA VAL A 114 -1.06 9.92 -0.08
C VAL A 114 -2.23 9.68 0.46
N ILE A 115 -2.48 8.71 0.92
CA ILE A 115 -3.79 8.37 1.25
C ILE A 115 -4.18 8.83 2.60
N GLU A 116 -4.07 10.06 2.81
CA GLU A 116 -4.54 10.64 4.02
C GLU A 116 -5.97 11.06 3.78
N VAL A 117 -6.53 10.68 2.68
CA VAL A 117 -7.87 11.04 2.37
C VAL A 117 -8.77 10.13 3.16
N GLY A 118 -9.63 10.64 3.93
CA GLY A 118 -10.50 9.88 4.79
C GLY A 118 -11.63 9.12 4.10
N VAL A 119 -11.39 8.63 2.91
CA VAL A 119 -12.43 7.92 2.18
C VAL A 119 -12.28 6.42 2.34
N ASP A 120 -13.35 5.76 2.79
CA ASP A 120 -13.37 4.34 2.95
C ASP A 120 -13.86 3.73 1.65
N VAL A 121 -13.15 2.76 1.14
CA VAL A 121 -13.56 2.04 -0.07
C VAL A 121 -13.55 0.53 0.25
N PRO A 122 -14.64 0.04 0.84
CA PRO A 122 -14.68 -1.38 1.25
C PRO A 122 -14.46 -2.37 0.11
N ASN A 123 -14.80 -1.97 -1.12
CA ASN A 123 -14.61 -2.82 -2.28
C ASN A 123 -13.15 -2.87 -2.75
N ALA A 124 -12.27 -2.04 -2.19
CA ALA A 124 -10.84 -2.08 -2.51
C ALA A 124 -10.18 -3.14 -1.64
N THR A 125 -9.84 -4.25 -2.26
CA THR A 125 -9.33 -5.42 -1.55
C THR A 125 -7.85 -5.70 -1.81
N VAL A 126 -7.19 -4.92 -2.66
CA VAL A 126 -5.77 -5.11 -2.92
C VAL A 126 -5.01 -3.81 -2.70
N MET A 127 -3.94 -3.91 -1.92
CA MET A 127 -3.00 -2.79 -1.75
C MET A 127 -1.66 -3.28 -2.28
N LEU A 128 -1.20 -2.70 -3.39
CA LEU A 128 0.13 -2.98 -3.91
C LEU A 128 1.04 -1.82 -3.53
N ILE A 129 2.11 -2.11 -2.81
CA ILE A 129 3.09 -1.11 -2.41
C ILE A 129 4.33 -1.32 -3.27
N GLU A 130 4.57 -0.39 -4.20
CA GLU A 130 5.71 -0.44 -5.11
C GLU A 130 6.94 0.09 -4.42
N SER A 131 8.08 -0.53 -4.68
CA SER A 131 9.35 -0.18 -4.04
C SER A 131 9.19 -0.13 -2.52
N ALA A 132 8.64 -1.20 -1.98
CA ALA A 132 8.27 -1.25 -0.57
C ALA A 132 9.46 -1.05 0.37
N GLU A 133 10.68 -1.34 -0.11
CA GLU A 133 11.88 -1.12 0.69
C GLU A 133 12.11 0.36 1.01
N ARG A 134 11.42 1.26 0.33
CA ARG A 134 11.56 2.70 0.56
C ARG A 134 10.53 3.24 1.56
N PHE A 135 9.70 2.36 2.10
CA PHE A 135 8.70 2.76 3.09
C PHE A 135 9.12 2.28 4.47
N GLY A 136 8.76 3.05 5.49
CA GLY A 136 8.93 2.59 6.86
C GLY A 136 7.83 1.62 7.25
N LEU A 137 8.04 0.90 8.34
CA LEU A 137 7.06 -0.07 8.83
C LEU A 137 5.71 0.56 9.13
N SER A 138 5.72 1.70 9.82
CA SER A 138 4.47 2.36 10.18
C SER A 138 3.71 2.83 8.96
N GLN A 139 4.42 3.32 7.94
CA GLN A 139 3.78 3.74 6.70
C GLN A 139 3.11 2.57 6.00
N MET A 140 3.81 1.44 5.89
CA MET A 140 3.26 0.26 5.24
C MET A 140 2.06 -0.28 6.02
N HIS A 141 2.13 -0.23 7.33
CA HIS A 141 1.01 -0.67 8.15
C HIS A 141 -0.22 0.20 7.93
N GLN A 142 -0.04 1.51 7.83
CA GLN A 142 -1.14 2.43 7.56
C GLN A 142 -1.75 2.18 6.18
N LEU A 143 -0.90 1.94 5.18
CA LEU A 143 -1.38 1.63 3.84
C LEU A 143 -2.14 0.31 3.83
N ARG A 144 -1.60 -0.72 4.49
CA ARG A 144 -2.28 -2.01 4.59
C ARG A 144 -3.66 -1.86 5.24
N GLY A 145 -3.78 -0.94 6.17
CA GLY A 145 -5.04 -0.69 6.86
C GLY A 145 -6.13 -0.09 5.98
N ARG A 146 -5.80 0.29 4.74
CA ARG A 146 -6.79 0.83 3.81
C ARG A 146 -7.60 -0.28 3.14
N VAL A 147 -7.16 -1.51 3.21
CA VAL A 147 -7.92 -2.65 2.70
C VAL A 147 -8.40 -3.50 3.88
N GLY A 148 -9.18 -4.53 3.61
CA GLY A 148 -9.69 -5.38 4.68
C GLY A 148 -10.90 -4.79 5.39
N ARG A 149 -11.57 -3.85 4.76
CA ARG A 149 -12.72 -3.17 5.38
C ARG A 149 -14.06 -3.76 4.98
N GLY A 150 -14.08 -4.62 3.99
CA GLY A 150 -15.28 -5.33 3.56
C GLY A 150 -15.22 -6.79 3.97
N ALA A 151 -16.20 -7.56 3.51
CA ALA A 151 -16.30 -8.99 3.84
C ALA A 151 -15.38 -9.87 2.99
N GLU A 152 -14.91 -9.34 1.86
CA GLU A 152 -14.08 -10.13 0.95
C GLU A 152 -12.63 -10.18 1.39
N GLN A 153 -11.93 -11.24 1.00
CA GLN A 153 -10.51 -11.39 1.33
C GLN A 153 -9.71 -10.25 0.72
N SER A 154 -8.88 -9.60 1.53
CA SER A 154 -8.01 -8.53 1.07
C SER A 154 -6.55 -8.95 1.10
N TYR A 155 -5.76 -8.28 0.30
CA TYR A 155 -4.36 -8.60 0.12
C TYR A 155 -3.50 -7.35 0.15
N CYS A 156 -2.33 -7.45 0.78
CA CYS A 156 -1.34 -6.39 0.75
C CYS A 156 -0.08 -6.99 0.14
N ILE A 157 0.35 -6.48 -0.99
CA ILE A 157 1.50 -7.02 -1.71
C ILE A 157 2.63 -6.01 -1.65
N LEU A 158 3.76 -6.45 -1.10
CA LEU A 158 4.95 -5.60 -0.98
C LEU A 158 5.90 -6.01 -2.10
N LEU A 159 6.12 -5.10 -3.04
CA LEU A 159 6.97 -5.38 -4.19
C LEU A 159 8.28 -4.64 -4.00
N THR A 160 9.40 -5.36 -4.05
CA THR A 160 10.72 -4.78 -3.80
C THR A 160 11.70 -5.09 -4.93
N GLY A 161 12.79 -4.35 -4.94
CA GLY A 161 13.88 -4.63 -5.86
C GLY A 161 14.60 -5.93 -5.52
N ASN A 162 15.53 -6.32 -6.38
CA ASN A 162 16.24 -7.58 -6.23
C ASN A 162 17.22 -7.61 -5.07
N LYS A 163 17.83 -6.50 -4.75
CA LYS A 163 18.84 -6.43 -3.71
C LYS A 163 18.31 -5.64 -2.54
N LEU A 164 18.09 -6.34 -1.44
CA LEU A 164 17.59 -5.70 -0.23
C LEU A 164 18.69 -5.65 0.83
N SER A 165 18.76 -4.54 1.55
CA SER A 165 19.62 -4.45 2.72
C SER A 165 19.06 -5.39 3.78
N LYS A 166 19.86 -5.68 4.78
CA LYS A 166 19.43 -6.49 5.91
C LYS A 166 18.21 -5.86 6.58
N GLU A 167 18.24 -4.53 6.73
CA GLU A 167 17.17 -3.79 7.35
C GLU A 167 15.87 -3.85 6.54
N SER A 168 15.96 -3.70 5.23
CA SER A 168 14.78 -3.80 4.37
C SER A 168 14.17 -5.18 4.40
N ARG A 169 15.05 -6.21 4.42
CA ARG A 169 14.58 -7.59 4.48
C ARG A 169 13.84 -7.85 5.79
N GLU A 170 14.35 -7.28 6.86
CA GLU A 170 13.76 -7.39 8.19
C GLU A 170 12.37 -6.73 8.21
N ARG A 171 12.24 -5.57 7.59
CA ARG A 171 10.94 -4.90 7.51
C ARG A 171 9.91 -5.75 6.74
N MET A 172 10.35 -6.38 5.64
CA MET A 172 9.44 -7.23 4.88
C MET A 172 8.99 -8.44 5.71
N GLU A 173 9.91 -9.02 6.48
CA GLU A 173 9.58 -10.13 7.37
C GLU A 173 8.58 -9.73 8.43
N ILE A 174 8.77 -8.57 9.03
CA ILE A 174 7.85 -8.08 10.06
C ILE A 174 6.46 -7.87 9.46
N MET A 175 6.39 -7.21 8.31
CA MET A 175 5.10 -6.93 7.67
C MET A 175 4.36 -8.20 7.31
N THR A 176 5.06 -9.22 6.84
CA THR A 176 4.41 -10.46 6.43
C THR A 176 4.10 -11.39 7.59
N SER A 177 4.66 -11.13 8.77
CA SER A 177 4.47 -12.01 9.93
C SER A 177 3.44 -11.51 10.92
N THR A 178 3.07 -10.26 10.93
CA THR A 178 2.12 -9.74 11.91
C THR A 178 1.22 -8.65 11.34
N ALA A 179 0.02 -8.56 11.86
CA ALA A 179 -0.89 -7.46 11.59
C ALA A 179 -1.08 -6.60 12.83
N ASN A 180 -0.40 -6.95 13.94
CA ASN A 180 -0.56 -6.24 15.20
C ASN A 180 0.18 -4.90 15.19
N GLY A 181 -0.58 -3.80 15.27
CA GLY A 181 -0.01 -2.45 15.22
C GLY A 181 0.97 -2.14 16.35
N PHE A 182 0.78 -2.72 17.52
CA PHE A 182 1.70 -2.52 18.65
C PHE A 182 3.06 -3.16 18.35
N ILE A 183 3.05 -4.37 17.80
CA ILE A 183 4.29 -5.05 17.45
C ILE A 183 5.02 -4.29 16.36
N ILE A 184 4.28 -3.80 15.37
CA ILE A 184 4.87 -3.03 14.28
C ILE A 184 5.49 -1.73 14.81
N ALA A 185 4.78 -1.01 15.67
CA ALA A 185 5.28 0.22 16.25
C ALA A 185 6.55 -0.03 17.09
N GLU A 186 6.54 -1.11 17.85
CA GLU A 186 7.67 -1.49 18.68
C GLU A 186 8.89 -1.80 17.81
N LYS A 187 8.69 -2.59 16.75
CA LYS A 187 9.77 -2.95 15.84
C LYS A 187 10.29 -1.74 15.06
N ASP A 188 9.37 -0.86 14.66
CA ASP A 188 9.75 0.34 13.94
C ASP A 188 10.65 1.23 14.82
N LEU A 189 10.27 1.38 16.08
CA LEU A 189 11.06 2.17 17.02
C LEU A 189 12.44 1.54 17.25
N ALA A 190 12.49 0.23 17.42
CA ALA A 190 13.75 -0.47 17.62
C ALA A 190 14.69 -0.34 16.41
N MET A 191 14.14 -0.38 15.22
CA MET A 191 14.94 -0.26 14.00
C MET A 191 15.48 1.14 13.79
N ARG A 192 14.75 2.16 14.24
CA ARG A 192 15.24 3.54 14.14
C ARG A 192 16.39 3.80 15.08
N GLY A 193 16.34 3.22 16.28
CA GLY A 193 17.35 3.45 17.30
C GLY A 193 17.19 4.77 18.01
N PRO A 194 17.98 4.98 19.09
CA PRO A 194 17.85 6.19 19.90
C PRO A 194 18.16 7.48 19.17
N GLY A 195 19.03 7.45 18.18
CA GLY A 195 19.42 8.64 17.45
C GLY A 195 18.24 9.27 16.71
N ASP A 196 17.36 8.44 16.17
CA ASP A 196 16.20 8.94 15.46
C ASP A 196 15.21 9.61 16.41
N LEU A 197 15.13 9.12 17.64
CA LEU A 197 14.23 9.70 18.63
C LEU A 197 14.59 11.13 18.94
N TYR A 198 15.86 11.47 18.82
CA TYR A 198 16.32 12.82 19.13
C TYR A 198 16.49 13.66 17.88
N GLY A 199 16.14 13.12 16.72
CA GLY A 199 16.22 13.86 15.47
C GLY A 199 17.64 14.14 15.00
N THR A 200 18.62 13.46 15.54
CA THR A 200 20.02 13.72 15.19
C THR A 200 20.59 12.69 14.20
N LYS A 201 19.92 11.66 13.99
CA LYS A 201 20.39 10.62 13.09
C LYS A 201 20.17 11.01 11.64
N GLN A 202 21.14 10.78 10.81
CA GLN A 202 21.08 11.13 9.39
C GLN A 202 20.84 9.91 8.50
#